data_ff0a2a16a60bb2e0ea38aee75db3027d
#
_entry.id   ff0a2a16a60bb2e0ea38aee75db3027d
#
_cell.length_a   1.000
_cell.length_b   1.000
_cell.length_c   1.000
_cell.angle_alpha   90.00
_cell.angle_beta   90.00
_cell.angle_gamma   90.00
#
_symmetry.space_group_name_H-M   'P 1'
#
loop_
_entity.id
_entity.type
_entity.pdbx_description
1 polymer ?
#
loop_
_entity_poly.entity_id
_entity_poly.type
_entity_poly.pdbx_seq_one_letter_code
_entity_poly.pdbx_strand_id
1 'polypeptide(L)'
;MTRRSIPGPRRAWALVVVATLVAACGGAGSTPGLGGTSPDPGSASGASASPSGVPSAASSGTPPPAASEGPTAAATPGEGEFANPVIDADFPDPHVINVDGTYYAYATTGGGKNLQASMSEDLVEWEMLVDPLPELASWSGLTPLFSDAPHKATWAPAAAQMDDRFILYYTTPALEMERPDGRPSQCIGVAVADDPTGPFVDESEAPIVCQADLGGSIDSTYFLDEDGSQYLVWKNDGNCCGIETRFYIQELSPNGLELLGEPTDMGVANDTMWERNVIEAPTLIARDGTYYLFFSGNDFASAAYAVGYATAEDVLGPYEDAEENPIVATERPAGGPGHQSVVEDEDGDLWITYHAWDVSHIGYQNGGRRAMWIDRLIIEDGTATVEGPTAGPQPAPEAP
;
A
#
# COMPACT_ATOMS: atom_id res chain seq x y z
N MET A 1 24.29 20.92 64.26
CA MET A 1 25.24 20.94 63.14
C MET A 1 24.51 21.49 61.92
N THR A 2 24.80 22.73 61.64
CA THR A 2 24.14 23.65 60.71
C THR A 2 24.58 23.35 59.26
N ARG A 3 23.62 23.07 58.36
CA ARG A 3 23.87 23.00 56.92
C ARG A 3 23.90 24.41 56.32
N ARG A 4 25.01 24.74 55.68
CA ARG A 4 25.15 25.95 54.87
C ARG A 4 24.71 25.68 53.44
N SER A 5 23.76 26.51 52.93
CA SER A 5 23.33 26.59 51.54
C SER A 5 24.31 27.39 50.71
N ILE A 6 24.67 26.88 49.51
CA ILE A 6 25.49 27.60 48.53
C ILE A 6 24.52 28.04 47.39
N PRO A 7 24.55 29.33 46.99
CA PRO A 7 23.73 29.79 45.87
C PRO A 7 24.42 29.55 44.52
N GLY A 8 23.66 28.97 43.53
CA GLY A 8 24.10 28.79 42.15
C GLY A 8 23.95 30.05 41.28
N PRO A 9 24.67 30.17 40.17
CA PRO A 9 24.71 31.37 39.34
C PRO A 9 23.49 31.55 38.46
N ARG A 10 22.92 32.76 38.47
CA ARG A 10 21.88 33.25 37.58
C ARG A 10 22.47 33.48 36.18
N ARG A 11 21.96 32.79 35.15
CA ARG A 11 22.22 33.11 33.74
C ARG A 11 21.26 34.20 33.29
N ALA A 12 21.83 35.31 32.83
CA ALA A 12 21.11 36.39 32.17
C ALA A 12 20.89 36.03 30.70
N TRP A 13 19.66 36.15 30.22
CA TRP A 13 19.31 36.06 28.83
C TRP A 13 19.42 37.46 28.19
N ALA A 14 20.21 37.57 27.15
CA ALA A 14 20.27 38.78 26.34
C ALA A 14 19.28 38.62 25.16
N LEU A 15 18.32 39.54 25.12
CA LEU A 15 17.41 39.68 23.95
C LEU A 15 18.23 40.39 22.85
N VAL A 16 18.38 39.73 21.68
CA VAL A 16 18.83 40.39 20.47
C VAL A 16 17.59 40.73 19.63
N VAL A 17 17.32 42.03 19.51
CA VAL A 17 16.30 42.57 18.59
C VAL A 17 16.97 42.81 17.25
N VAL A 18 16.60 42.07 16.22
CA VAL A 18 17.00 42.35 14.84
C VAL A 18 15.86 43.12 14.16
N ALA A 19 16.16 44.38 13.86
CA ALA A 19 15.27 45.22 13.04
C ALA A 19 15.56 44.99 11.56
N THR A 20 14.61 44.50 10.82
CA THR A 20 14.65 44.41 9.33
C THR A 20 13.99 45.65 8.73
N LEU A 21 14.82 46.40 7.97
CA LEU A 21 14.39 47.51 7.13
C LEU A 21 13.67 46.96 5.86
N VAL A 22 12.48 47.45 5.64
CA VAL A 22 11.73 47.28 4.39
C VAL A 22 12.09 48.39 3.44
N ALA A 23 12.69 48.08 2.29
CA ALA A 23 12.86 49.00 1.19
C ALA A 23 11.78 48.69 0.13
N ALA A 24 10.87 49.66 -0.05
CA ALA A 24 9.92 49.66 -1.14
C ALA A 24 10.57 50.38 -2.33
N CYS A 25 10.53 49.76 -3.52
CA CYS A 25 10.69 50.44 -4.77
C CYS A 25 9.55 50.04 -5.72
N GLY A 26 8.71 51.00 -6.02
CA GLY A 26 7.67 50.90 -7.04
C GLY A 26 8.23 51.11 -8.43
N GLY A 27 7.56 50.56 -9.42
CA GLY A 27 7.79 50.80 -10.85
C GLY A 27 6.57 50.37 -11.62
N ALA A 28 5.80 51.37 -12.05
CA ALA A 28 4.65 51.24 -12.93
C ALA A 28 5.08 51.12 -14.39
N GLY A 29 4.30 50.47 -15.24
CA GLY A 29 4.42 50.55 -16.69
C GLY A 29 3.70 49.47 -17.45
N SER A 30 2.46 49.71 -17.76
CA SER A 30 1.82 49.86 -19.08
C SER A 30 1.57 48.59 -19.89
N THR A 31 0.29 48.29 -20.02
CA THR A 31 -0.31 47.54 -21.14
C THR A 31 -0.26 48.38 -22.44
N PRO A 32 -0.27 47.75 -23.63
CA PRO A 32 -1.52 47.81 -24.39
C PRO A 32 -1.95 46.45 -25.00
N GLY A 33 -3.24 46.34 -25.10
CA GLY A 33 -3.96 45.28 -25.79
C GLY A 33 -4.13 45.56 -27.28
N LEU A 34 -4.91 44.70 -27.87
CA LEU A 34 -5.59 44.56 -29.17
C LEU A 34 -5.19 43.21 -29.76
N GLY A 35 -6.02 42.29 -30.14
CA GLY A 35 -7.35 42.37 -30.73
C GLY A 35 -7.33 41.52 -31.99
N GLY A 36 -8.37 40.74 -32.18
CA GLY A 36 -8.64 40.17 -33.50
C GLY A 36 -8.54 38.67 -33.59
N THR A 37 -9.61 38.00 -33.56
CA THR A 37 -10.66 37.58 -34.51
C THR A 37 -10.49 36.12 -34.96
N SER A 38 -11.49 35.34 -34.62
CA SER A 38 -11.85 34.08 -35.27
C SER A 38 -12.21 34.30 -36.73
N PRO A 39 -12.13 33.28 -37.55
CA PRO A 39 -13.34 32.89 -38.25
C PRO A 39 -13.65 31.39 -38.27
N ASP A 40 -14.88 31.09 -38.07
CA ASP A 40 -15.67 29.95 -38.52
C ASP A 40 -16.40 30.37 -39.85
N PRO A 41 -17.19 29.51 -40.51
CA PRO A 41 -16.96 28.21 -41.14
C PRO A 41 -17.25 28.25 -42.65
N GLY A 42 -16.87 27.24 -43.40
CA GLY A 42 -17.17 27.10 -44.81
C GLY A 42 -17.66 25.71 -45.20
N SER A 43 -18.97 25.57 -45.32
CA SER A 43 -19.63 24.47 -46.05
C SER A 43 -19.33 24.55 -47.56
N ALA A 44 -19.05 23.42 -48.18
CA ALA A 44 -19.32 23.23 -49.59
C ALA A 44 -19.66 21.79 -49.93
N SER A 45 -20.86 21.63 -50.39
CA SER A 45 -21.43 20.45 -51.05
C SER A 45 -20.79 20.23 -52.43
N GLY A 46 -20.71 18.99 -52.87
CA GLY A 46 -20.35 18.68 -54.26
C GLY A 46 -20.62 17.22 -54.57
N ALA A 47 -21.60 17.03 -55.45
CA ALA A 47 -22.32 15.81 -55.79
C ALA A 47 -21.59 14.85 -56.76
N SER A 48 -22.04 13.60 -56.71
CA SER A 48 -22.42 12.71 -57.82
C SER A 48 -21.35 12.18 -58.78
N ALA A 49 -21.21 10.82 -58.77
CA ALA A 49 -21.46 9.98 -59.95
C ALA A 49 -21.18 8.49 -59.65
N SER A 50 -22.21 7.67 -59.79
CA SER A 50 -22.09 6.22 -60.07
C SER A 50 -21.82 6.00 -61.55
N PRO A 51 -21.19 4.85 -61.92
CA PRO A 51 -22.00 3.85 -62.56
C PRO A 51 -21.73 2.37 -62.18
N SER A 52 -22.79 1.68 -62.17
CA SER A 52 -23.14 0.26 -62.40
C SER A 52 -22.07 -0.71 -62.88
N GLY A 53 -22.09 -1.88 -62.28
CA GLY A 53 -21.49 -3.10 -62.78
C GLY A 53 -21.61 -4.27 -61.81
N VAL A 54 -22.68 -5.08 -61.91
CA VAL A 54 -22.81 -6.40 -61.28
C VAL A 54 -22.17 -7.43 -62.16
N PRO A 55 -21.50 -8.47 -61.61
CA PRO A 55 -22.13 -9.81 -61.70
C PRO A 55 -22.17 -10.57 -60.38
N SER A 56 -23.28 -11.22 -60.27
CA SER A 56 -23.65 -12.26 -59.34
C SER A 56 -22.68 -13.45 -59.38
N ALA A 57 -22.28 -13.99 -58.21
CA ALA A 57 -22.38 -15.38 -57.80
C ALA A 57 -21.38 -15.69 -56.65
N ALA A 58 -21.89 -16.12 -55.57
CA ALA A 58 -21.56 -17.33 -54.83
C ALA A 58 -21.98 -17.12 -53.36
N SER A 59 -23.00 -17.83 -53.00
CA SER A 59 -23.46 -18.12 -51.65
C SER A 59 -22.33 -18.83 -50.90
N SER A 60 -21.68 -18.12 -49.98
CA SER A 60 -20.89 -18.73 -48.90
C SER A 60 -21.66 -18.51 -47.60
N GLY A 61 -22.17 -19.61 -47.05
CA GLY A 61 -22.88 -19.62 -45.77
C GLY A 61 -22.04 -19.01 -44.66
N THR A 62 -22.62 -18.04 -44.00
CA THR A 62 -22.12 -17.50 -42.73
C THR A 62 -22.18 -18.62 -41.70
N PRO A 63 -21.09 -18.98 -41.03
CA PRO A 63 -21.16 -19.87 -39.88
C PRO A 63 -22.08 -19.25 -38.81
N PRO A 64 -22.85 -20.05 -38.07
CA PRO A 64 -23.65 -19.52 -36.98
C PRO A 64 -22.74 -18.81 -35.97
N PRO A 65 -23.21 -17.75 -35.29
CA PRO A 65 -22.45 -17.12 -34.24
C PRO A 65 -22.11 -18.19 -33.18
N ALA A 66 -20.86 -18.26 -32.78
CA ALA A 66 -20.45 -19.08 -31.67
C ALA A 66 -21.35 -18.74 -30.49
N ALA A 67 -21.92 -19.75 -29.88
CA ALA A 67 -22.70 -19.59 -28.67
C ALA A 67 -21.79 -18.85 -27.64
N SER A 68 -22.26 -17.73 -27.16
CA SER A 68 -21.69 -17.07 -25.99
C SER A 68 -21.83 -18.11 -24.86
N GLU A 69 -20.73 -18.72 -24.45
CA GLU A 69 -20.68 -19.46 -23.20
C GLU A 69 -21.07 -18.46 -22.11
N GLY A 70 -22.20 -18.67 -21.50
CA GLY A 70 -22.60 -17.94 -20.31
C GLY A 70 -21.57 -18.20 -19.20
N PRO A 71 -21.51 -17.35 -18.17
CA PRO A 71 -20.57 -17.55 -17.09
C PRO A 71 -20.73 -18.96 -16.53
N THR A 72 -19.72 -19.79 -16.69
CA THR A 72 -19.61 -21.08 -16.02
C THR A 72 -19.68 -20.79 -14.53
N ALA A 73 -20.67 -21.36 -13.83
CA ALA A 73 -20.70 -21.25 -12.36
C ALA A 73 -19.33 -21.74 -11.82
N ALA A 74 -18.72 -20.95 -10.95
CA ALA A 74 -17.49 -21.35 -10.29
C ALA A 74 -17.73 -22.72 -9.63
N ALA A 75 -16.77 -23.63 -9.78
CA ALA A 75 -16.84 -24.93 -9.10
C ALA A 75 -16.83 -24.69 -7.59
N THR A 76 -17.61 -25.49 -6.86
CA THR A 76 -17.59 -25.42 -5.40
C THR A 76 -16.36 -26.20 -4.90
N PRO A 77 -15.55 -25.62 -3.99
CA PRO A 77 -14.42 -26.33 -3.40
C PRO A 77 -14.81 -27.67 -2.79
N GLY A 78 -13.94 -28.68 -2.94
CA GLY A 78 -14.04 -29.98 -2.29
C GLY A 78 -13.47 -29.95 -0.88
N GLU A 79 -13.38 -31.14 -0.24
CA GLU A 79 -12.69 -31.29 1.03
C GLU A 79 -11.19 -31.03 0.85
N GLY A 80 -10.60 -30.15 1.66
CA GLY A 80 -9.20 -29.73 1.55
C GLY A 80 -8.93 -28.74 0.41
N GLU A 81 -9.96 -28.11 -0.14
CA GLU A 81 -9.87 -27.06 -1.15
C GLU A 81 -10.57 -25.79 -0.68
N PHE A 82 -10.09 -24.64 -1.17
CA PHE A 82 -10.76 -23.35 -0.98
C PHE A 82 -10.87 -22.59 -2.32
N ALA A 83 -11.55 -21.47 -2.30
CA ALA A 83 -11.63 -20.55 -3.42
C ALA A 83 -11.54 -19.10 -2.94
N ASN A 84 -10.82 -18.28 -3.70
CA ASN A 84 -10.74 -16.84 -3.45
C ASN A 84 -11.99 -16.07 -3.92
N PRO A 85 -12.30 -14.91 -3.30
CA PRO A 85 -11.59 -14.30 -2.18
C PRO A 85 -11.89 -14.97 -0.83
N VAL A 86 -10.92 -15.04 0.08
CA VAL A 86 -11.11 -15.60 1.43
C VAL A 86 -11.84 -14.62 2.36
N ILE A 87 -11.74 -13.30 2.14
CA ILE A 87 -12.62 -12.29 2.75
C ILE A 87 -13.33 -11.54 1.62
N ASP A 88 -14.60 -11.90 1.34
CA ASP A 88 -15.43 -11.27 0.30
C ASP A 88 -16.11 -9.98 0.82
N ALA A 89 -15.32 -9.09 1.37
CA ALA A 89 -15.69 -7.76 1.86
C ALA A 89 -14.62 -6.74 1.47
N ASP A 90 -14.86 -5.44 1.73
CA ASP A 90 -13.79 -4.43 1.58
C ASP A 90 -12.81 -4.57 2.74
N PHE A 91 -11.70 -5.25 2.47
CA PHE A 91 -10.61 -5.53 3.42
C PHE A 91 -9.27 -5.21 2.76
N PRO A 92 -9.00 -3.91 2.50
CA PRO A 92 -7.85 -3.48 1.71
C PRO A 92 -6.56 -3.48 2.51
N ASP A 93 -5.45 -3.66 1.78
CA ASP A 93 -4.10 -3.57 2.32
C ASP A 93 -3.85 -4.58 3.46
N PRO A 94 -4.14 -5.89 3.22
CA PRO A 94 -4.09 -6.90 4.26
C PRO A 94 -2.65 -7.19 4.70
N HIS A 95 -2.43 -7.23 6.00
CA HIS A 95 -1.21 -7.73 6.61
C HIS A 95 -1.55 -8.88 7.56
N VAL A 96 -0.92 -10.04 7.38
CA VAL A 96 -1.22 -11.26 8.13
C VAL A 96 -0.01 -11.68 8.95
N ILE A 97 -0.25 -12.02 10.21
CA ILE A 97 0.74 -12.66 11.10
C ILE A 97 0.21 -14.00 11.59
N ASN A 98 1.10 -14.96 11.82
CA ASN A 98 0.83 -16.22 12.52
C ASN A 98 1.27 -16.08 13.97
N VAL A 99 0.39 -16.41 14.92
CA VAL A 99 0.65 -16.41 16.34
C VAL A 99 0.22 -17.77 16.91
N ASP A 100 1.17 -18.65 17.12
CA ASP A 100 0.94 -20.00 17.67
C ASP A 100 -0.17 -20.79 16.92
N GLY A 101 -0.17 -20.74 15.57
CA GLY A 101 -1.13 -21.43 14.70
C GLY A 101 -2.45 -20.69 14.47
N THR A 102 -2.65 -19.52 15.06
CA THR A 102 -3.77 -18.64 14.75
C THR A 102 -3.29 -17.46 13.89
N TYR A 103 -3.96 -17.23 12.79
CA TYR A 103 -3.64 -16.13 11.86
C TYR A 103 -4.48 -14.90 12.19
N TYR A 104 -3.82 -13.74 12.23
CA TYR A 104 -4.46 -12.44 12.45
C TYR A 104 -4.20 -11.55 11.25
N ALA A 105 -5.26 -11.10 10.59
CA ALA A 105 -5.20 -10.16 9.49
C ALA A 105 -5.62 -8.77 9.95
N TYR A 106 -4.85 -7.75 9.53
CA TYR A 106 -5.15 -6.35 9.77
C TYR A 106 -5.27 -5.64 8.43
N ALA A 107 -6.16 -4.64 8.35
CA ALA A 107 -6.40 -3.93 7.09
C ALA A 107 -6.74 -2.45 7.32
N THR A 108 -6.60 -1.67 6.28
CA THR A 108 -6.97 -0.26 6.22
C THR A 108 -8.38 0.00 6.77
N THR A 109 -8.59 1.18 7.31
CA THR A 109 -9.88 1.67 7.85
C THR A 109 -11.07 1.23 6.98
N GLY A 110 -12.11 0.78 7.61
CA GLY A 110 -13.33 0.33 6.93
C GLY A 110 -14.42 -0.07 7.90
N GLY A 111 -15.67 -0.18 7.44
CA GLY A 111 -16.79 -0.62 8.27
C GLY A 111 -17.06 0.24 9.51
N GLY A 112 -16.58 1.48 9.55
CA GLY A 112 -16.70 2.39 10.69
C GLY A 112 -15.65 2.16 11.80
N LYS A 113 -14.64 1.35 11.55
CA LYS A 113 -13.49 1.09 12.43
C LYS A 113 -12.31 1.96 12.02
N ASN A 114 -11.45 2.34 12.96
CA ASN A 114 -10.16 2.93 12.62
C ASN A 114 -9.27 1.90 11.93
N LEU A 115 -9.28 0.67 12.42
CA LEU A 115 -8.52 -0.45 11.89
C LEU A 115 -9.44 -1.67 11.72
N GLN A 116 -9.41 -2.32 10.57
CA GLN A 116 -10.07 -3.60 10.39
C GLN A 116 -9.16 -4.72 10.85
N ALA A 117 -9.73 -5.75 11.48
CA ALA A 117 -9.02 -6.98 11.81
C ALA A 117 -9.93 -8.19 11.69
N SER A 118 -9.30 -9.34 11.45
CA SER A 118 -9.94 -10.65 11.37
C SER A 118 -8.98 -11.72 11.90
N MET A 119 -9.51 -12.88 12.29
CA MET A 119 -8.71 -14.03 12.72
C MET A 119 -9.16 -15.30 11.99
N SER A 120 -8.23 -16.24 11.84
CA SER A 120 -8.45 -17.53 11.18
C SER A 120 -7.57 -18.60 11.82
N GLU A 121 -8.02 -19.86 11.81
CA GLU A 121 -7.22 -21.02 12.18
C GLU A 121 -6.61 -21.73 10.96
N ASP A 122 -6.99 -21.32 9.72
CA ASP A 122 -6.66 -22.06 8.49
C ASP A 122 -6.34 -21.15 7.27
N LEU A 123 -6.23 -19.83 7.45
CA LEU A 123 -6.07 -18.81 6.39
C LEU A 123 -7.25 -18.70 5.41
N VAL A 124 -8.27 -19.53 5.53
CA VAL A 124 -9.41 -19.60 4.61
C VAL A 124 -10.70 -19.06 5.23
N GLU A 125 -11.03 -19.55 6.44
CA GLU A 125 -12.24 -19.13 7.14
C GLU A 125 -11.90 -18.03 8.16
N TRP A 126 -12.42 -16.81 7.95
CA TRP A 126 -12.06 -15.64 8.71
C TRP A 126 -13.21 -15.10 9.56
N GLU A 127 -12.95 -14.86 10.85
CA GLU A 127 -13.85 -14.21 11.79
C GLU A 127 -13.46 -12.73 11.97
N MET A 128 -14.37 -11.80 11.62
CA MET A 128 -14.13 -10.36 11.77
C MET A 128 -14.11 -9.95 13.25
N LEU A 129 -13.06 -9.28 13.66
CA LEU A 129 -12.86 -8.80 15.03
C LEU A 129 -13.47 -7.40 15.24
N VAL A 130 -13.54 -6.95 16.49
CA VAL A 130 -13.82 -5.56 16.85
C VAL A 130 -12.65 -4.67 16.40
N ASP A 131 -12.83 -3.33 16.44
CA ASP A 131 -11.74 -2.39 16.12
C ASP A 131 -10.57 -2.58 17.09
N PRO A 132 -9.40 -3.08 16.65
CA PRO A 132 -8.27 -3.29 17.54
C PRO A 132 -7.50 -1.99 17.86
N LEU A 133 -7.78 -0.89 17.15
CA LEU A 133 -7.18 0.44 17.37
C LEU A 133 -8.27 1.49 17.59
N PRO A 134 -9.04 1.43 18.71
CA PRO A 134 -10.22 2.26 18.90
C PRO A 134 -9.89 3.75 19.06
N GLU A 135 -8.68 4.09 19.47
CA GLU A 135 -8.19 5.46 19.62
C GLU A 135 -6.89 5.66 18.87
N LEU A 136 -6.77 6.73 18.10
CA LEU A 136 -5.53 7.12 17.42
C LEU A 136 -4.71 8.05 18.32
N ALA A 137 -3.39 8.09 18.07
CA ALA A 137 -2.46 8.97 18.76
C ALA A 137 -2.91 10.43 18.77
N SER A 138 -2.44 11.18 19.76
CA SER A 138 -2.80 12.61 19.94
C SER A 138 -2.33 13.50 18.80
N TRP A 139 -1.26 13.13 18.11
CA TRP A 139 -0.71 13.84 16.94
C TRP A 139 -1.49 13.58 15.65
N SER A 140 -2.35 12.54 15.62
CA SER A 140 -3.10 12.15 14.42
C SER A 140 -4.20 13.14 14.07
N GLY A 141 -4.39 13.36 12.77
CA GLY A 141 -5.38 14.26 12.21
C GLY A 141 -6.60 13.57 11.62
N LEU A 142 -7.44 14.39 10.98
CA LEU A 142 -8.56 13.94 10.17
C LEU A 142 -8.22 14.08 8.70
N THR A 143 -8.62 13.10 7.89
CA THR A 143 -8.45 13.15 6.45
C THR A 143 -9.78 13.27 5.72
N PRO A 144 -9.88 14.09 4.65
CA PRO A 144 -11.03 14.13 3.76
C PRO A 144 -10.90 13.21 2.53
N LEU A 145 -9.91 12.29 2.49
CA LEU A 145 -9.46 11.63 1.27
C LEU A 145 -10.54 10.87 0.48
N PHE A 146 -11.55 10.30 1.14
CA PHE A 146 -12.59 9.52 0.48
C PHE A 146 -14.00 10.00 0.77
N SER A 147 -14.15 11.12 1.50
CA SER A 147 -15.44 11.72 1.77
C SER A 147 -15.33 13.23 1.94
N ASP A 148 -16.43 13.96 1.70
CA ASP A 148 -16.50 15.41 1.93
C ASP A 148 -16.42 15.78 3.44
N ALA A 149 -16.62 14.80 4.33
CA ALA A 149 -16.51 14.98 5.77
C ALA A 149 -15.15 14.46 6.26
N PRO A 150 -14.36 15.27 6.98
CA PRO A 150 -13.14 14.81 7.62
C PRO A 150 -13.42 13.65 8.58
N HIS A 151 -12.65 12.58 8.50
CA HIS A 151 -12.75 11.42 9.37
C HIS A 151 -11.35 10.92 9.74
N LYS A 152 -11.27 10.18 10.83
CA LYS A 152 -10.05 9.45 11.17
C LYS A 152 -9.91 8.29 10.21
N ALA A 153 -8.69 8.02 9.78
CA ALA A 153 -8.37 6.89 8.92
C ALA A 153 -6.97 6.39 9.22
N THR A 154 -6.84 5.08 9.22
CA THR A 154 -5.53 4.41 9.18
C THR A 154 -5.40 3.66 7.88
N TRP A 155 -4.19 3.63 7.34
CA TRP A 155 -3.88 2.90 6.13
C TRP A 155 -2.77 1.90 6.39
N ALA A 156 -2.78 0.83 5.59
CA ALA A 156 -1.70 -0.12 5.46
C ALA A 156 -1.03 -0.47 6.80
N PRO A 157 -1.76 -1.12 7.72
CA PRO A 157 -1.22 -1.54 8.99
C PRO A 157 -0.26 -2.70 8.81
N ALA A 158 0.75 -2.79 9.68
CA ALA A 158 1.59 -3.97 9.81
C ALA A 158 1.78 -4.30 11.29
N ALA A 159 1.45 -5.52 11.67
CA ALA A 159 1.63 -6.01 13.04
C ALA A 159 2.83 -6.93 13.13
N ALA A 160 3.44 -6.99 14.31
CA ALA A 160 4.50 -7.94 14.63
C ALA A 160 4.36 -8.41 16.09
N GLN A 161 4.73 -9.65 16.35
CA GLN A 161 4.93 -10.12 17.70
C GLN A 161 6.37 -9.85 18.13
N MET A 162 6.54 -9.19 19.29
CA MET A 162 7.84 -8.90 19.88
C MET A 162 7.82 -9.33 21.35
N ASP A 163 8.56 -10.38 21.68
CA ASP A 163 8.54 -11.02 23.00
C ASP A 163 7.11 -11.42 23.42
N ASP A 164 6.58 -10.81 24.48
CA ASP A 164 5.28 -11.08 25.06
C ASP A 164 4.20 -10.04 24.69
N ARG A 165 4.43 -9.24 23.66
CA ARG A 165 3.50 -8.19 23.20
C ARG A 165 3.43 -8.10 21.67
N PHE A 166 2.47 -7.31 21.22
CA PHE A 166 2.24 -7.03 19.80
C PHE A 166 2.46 -5.56 19.50
N ILE A 167 3.14 -5.30 18.41
CA ILE A 167 3.40 -3.95 17.90
C ILE A 167 2.61 -3.79 16.61
N LEU A 168 1.96 -2.65 16.45
CA LEU A 168 1.22 -2.27 15.25
C LEU A 168 1.80 -0.97 14.70
N TYR A 169 2.37 -1.01 13.50
CA TYR A 169 2.69 0.17 12.73
C TYR A 169 1.51 0.49 11.82
N TYR A 170 1.14 1.77 11.72
CA TYR A 170 -0.02 2.20 10.94
C TYR A 170 0.18 3.59 10.37
N THR A 171 -0.38 3.88 9.22
CA THR A 171 -0.32 5.20 8.61
C THR A 171 -1.53 6.03 8.99
N THR A 172 -1.33 7.31 9.35
CA THR A 172 -2.40 8.26 9.61
C THR A 172 -1.94 9.70 9.33
N PRO A 173 -2.84 10.68 9.04
CA PRO A 173 -2.44 12.07 8.85
C PRO A 173 -1.84 12.64 10.14
N ALA A 174 -0.72 13.35 10.03
CA ALA A 174 -0.11 14.09 11.13
C ALA A 174 -0.55 15.57 11.11
N LEU A 175 -1.05 16.07 12.25
CA LEU A 175 -1.66 17.42 12.33
C LEU A 175 -0.67 18.57 12.07
N GLU A 176 0.58 18.41 12.48
CA GLU A 176 1.58 19.49 12.49
C GLU A 176 2.68 19.30 11.42
N MET A 177 2.53 18.30 10.56
CA MET A 177 3.49 17.98 9.50
C MET A 177 2.85 18.17 8.13
N GLU A 178 3.29 19.19 7.40
CA GLU A 178 2.77 19.52 6.07
C GLU A 178 3.68 18.99 4.98
N ARG A 179 3.09 18.32 4.00
CA ARG A 179 3.75 17.89 2.77
C ARG A 179 3.86 19.05 1.78
N PRO A 180 4.63 18.92 0.66
CA PRO A 180 4.90 20.04 -0.26
C PRO A 180 3.68 20.74 -0.85
N ASP A 181 2.52 20.10 -0.89
CA ASP A 181 1.26 20.70 -1.39
C ASP A 181 0.47 21.45 -0.30
N GLY A 182 1.01 21.56 0.93
CA GLY A 182 0.41 22.26 2.05
C GLY A 182 -0.71 21.50 2.78
N ARG A 183 -0.86 20.20 2.51
CA ARG A 183 -1.79 19.33 3.24
C ARG A 183 -1.05 18.57 4.35
N PRO A 184 -1.77 18.03 5.36
CA PRO A 184 -1.16 17.14 6.32
C PRO A 184 -0.45 15.95 5.64
N SER A 185 0.77 15.65 6.08
CA SER A 185 1.50 14.44 5.65
C SER A 185 0.85 13.20 6.23
N GLN A 186 0.85 12.13 5.46
CA GLN A 186 0.61 10.79 5.99
C GLN A 186 1.90 10.32 6.66
N CYS A 187 1.81 9.86 7.91
CA CYS A 187 2.97 9.47 8.70
C CYS A 187 2.69 8.17 9.44
N ILE A 188 3.75 7.46 9.80
CA ILE A 188 3.66 6.15 10.45
C ILE A 188 3.64 6.34 11.97
N GLY A 189 2.60 5.80 12.61
CA GLY A 189 2.48 5.66 14.06
C GLY A 189 2.87 4.26 14.52
N VAL A 190 3.05 4.10 15.83
CA VAL A 190 3.35 2.82 16.47
C VAL A 190 2.50 2.64 17.72
N ALA A 191 1.74 1.55 17.79
CA ALA A 191 0.89 1.21 18.90
C ALA A 191 1.24 -0.17 19.47
N VAL A 192 0.94 -0.42 20.73
CA VAL A 192 1.30 -1.64 21.48
C VAL A 192 0.05 -2.27 22.07
N ALA A 193 -0.01 -3.59 22.08
CA ALA A 193 -1.03 -4.39 22.79
C ALA A 193 -0.40 -5.63 23.46
N ASP A 194 -1.09 -6.16 24.46
CA ASP A 194 -0.72 -7.43 25.09
C ASP A 194 -1.35 -8.63 24.35
N ASP A 195 -2.28 -8.39 23.43
CA ASP A 195 -3.03 -9.42 22.70
C ASP A 195 -3.13 -9.01 21.22
N PRO A 196 -3.02 -9.94 20.25
CA PRO A 196 -3.11 -9.60 18.82
C PRO A 196 -4.48 -9.02 18.41
N THR A 197 -5.52 -9.27 19.18
CA THR A 197 -6.85 -8.66 18.96
C THR A 197 -6.96 -7.22 19.50
N GLY A 198 -5.91 -6.70 20.13
CA GLY A 198 -5.87 -5.39 20.76
C GLY A 198 -6.52 -5.35 22.17
N PRO A 199 -6.90 -4.15 22.69
CA PRO A 199 -6.73 -2.87 22.02
C PRO A 199 -5.26 -2.44 21.92
N PHE A 200 -4.85 -2.02 20.75
CA PHE A 200 -3.56 -1.34 20.56
C PHE A 200 -3.65 0.10 21.05
N VAL A 201 -2.62 0.57 21.71
CA VAL A 201 -2.52 1.93 22.26
C VAL A 201 -1.26 2.60 21.75
N ASP A 202 -1.41 3.77 21.14
CA ASP A 202 -0.30 4.64 20.75
C ASP A 202 -0.20 5.79 21.75
N GLU A 203 0.81 5.73 22.62
CA GLU A 203 1.10 6.76 23.64
C GLU A 203 2.14 7.79 23.13
N SER A 204 2.55 7.71 21.86
CA SER A 204 3.57 8.61 21.30
C SER A 204 3.04 10.05 21.15
N GLU A 205 3.95 11.03 21.28
CA GLU A 205 3.66 12.44 21.04
C GLU A 205 3.90 12.87 19.58
N ALA A 206 4.51 11.99 18.76
CA ALA A 206 4.84 12.21 17.36
C ALA A 206 4.88 10.88 16.60
N PRO A 207 4.73 10.88 15.26
CA PRO A 207 4.90 9.69 14.45
C PRO A 207 6.32 9.13 14.56
N ILE A 208 6.49 7.79 14.45
CA ILE A 208 7.80 7.14 14.43
C ILE A 208 8.57 7.48 13.14
N VAL A 209 7.86 7.64 12.01
CA VAL A 209 8.42 8.06 10.71
C VAL A 209 7.53 9.10 10.06
N CYS A 210 8.13 10.19 9.58
CA CYS A 210 7.45 11.16 8.74
C CYS A 210 8.43 11.94 7.85
N GLN A 211 8.54 11.56 6.58
CA GLN A 211 9.35 12.25 5.58
C GLN A 211 8.51 13.31 4.85
N ALA A 212 8.04 14.33 5.58
CA ALA A 212 7.11 15.33 5.08
C ALA A 212 7.57 16.00 3.77
N ASP A 213 8.87 16.33 3.66
CA ASP A 213 9.46 16.91 2.44
C ASP A 213 9.41 15.97 1.23
N LEU A 214 9.27 14.65 1.45
CA LEU A 214 9.10 13.62 0.44
C LEU A 214 7.64 13.21 0.23
N GLY A 215 6.68 13.97 0.79
CA GLY A 215 5.25 13.73 0.70
C GLY A 215 4.63 13.04 1.92
N GLY A 216 5.44 12.47 2.78
CA GLY A 216 5.05 11.65 3.92
C GLY A 216 5.74 10.29 3.94
N SER A 217 5.30 9.41 4.84
CA SER A 217 5.79 8.02 4.95
C SER A 217 4.60 7.10 5.21
N ILE A 218 4.46 6.05 4.40
CA ILE A 218 3.33 5.13 4.42
C ILE A 218 3.78 3.68 4.17
N ASP A 219 2.86 2.73 4.27
CA ASP A 219 3.03 1.32 3.91
C ASP A 219 4.22 0.68 4.64
N SER A 220 4.24 0.81 5.96
CA SER A 220 5.33 0.22 6.74
C SER A 220 5.13 -1.27 6.96
N THR A 221 6.25 -2.03 6.95
CA THR A 221 6.30 -3.41 7.40
C THR A 221 7.48 -3.65 8.34
N TYR A 222 7.32 -4.62 9.22
CA TYR A 222 8.35 -5.09 10.12
C TYR A 222 9.12 -6.24 9.50
N PHE A 223 10.42 -6.28 9.72
CA PHE A 223 11.27 -7.39 9.34
C PHE A 223 12.22 -7.76 10.49
N LEU A 224 12.29 -9.05 10.81
CA LEU A 224 13.25 -9.64 11.75
C LEU A 224 14.28 -10.45 10.96
N ASP A 225 15.52 -10.04 11.02
CA ASP A 225 16.64 -10.74 10.37
C ASP A 225 17.10 -11.96 11.19
N GLU A 226 17.75 -12.90 10.53
CA GLU A 226 18.28 -14.13 11.15
C GLU A 226 19.28 -13.87 12.29
N ASP A 227 19.98 -12.74 12.25
CA ASP A 227 20.92 -12.33 13.31
C ASP A 227 20.25 -11.69 14.54
N GLY A 228 18.93 -11.48 14.48
CA GLY A 228 18.10 -10.86 15.51
C GLY A 228 17.99 -9.35 15.37
N SER A 229 18.56 -8.74 14.35
CA SER A 229 18.35 -7.33 14.02
C SER A 229 16.93 -7.11 13.51
N GLN A 230 16.30 -6.03 13.92
CA GLN A 230 14.92 -5.70 13.59
C GLN A 230 14.87 -4.45 12.73
N TYR A 231 14.03 -4.44 11.71
CA TYR A 231 13.94 -3.34 10.76
C TYR A 231 12.49 -2.92 10.53
N LEU A 232 12.30 -1.63 10.29
CA LEU A 232 11.10 -1.08 9.70
C LEU A 232 11.41 -0.73 8.24
N VAL A 233 10.57 -1.22 7.33
CA VAL A 233 10.61 -0.90 5.91
C VAL A 233 9.38 -0.06 5.59
N TRP A 234 9.50 0.97 4.75
CA TRP A 234 8.37 1.83 4.34
C TRP A 234 8.64 2.49 2.99
N LYS A 235 7.63 3.17 2.46
CA LYS A 235 7.80 4.05 1.30
C LYS A 235 7.54 5.51 1.66
N ASN A 236 8.13 6.45 0.90
CA ASN A 236 7.67 7.83 0.94
C ASN A 236 6.35 7.99 0.16
N ASP A 237 5.44 8.86 0.62
CA ASP A 237 4.16 9.18 -0.07
C ASP A 237 4.37 10.22 -1.20
N GLY A 238 5.40 9.99 -2.04
CA GLY A 238 5.80 10.91 -3.11
C GLY A 238 4.76 11.08 -4.20
N ASN A 239 3.98 10.03 -4.48
CA ASN A 239 2.93 10.04 -5.51
C ASN A 239 1.83 11.09 -5.25
N CYS A 240 1.58 11.49 -3.99
CA CYS A 240 0.70 12.60 -3.67
C CYS A 240 1.12 13.93 -4.30
N CYS A 241 2.42 14.11 -4.50
CA CYS A 241 3.06 15.41 -4.68
C CYS A 241 3.97 15.45 -5.92
N GLY A 242 3.94 14.41 -6.76
CA GLY A 242 4.76 14.29 -7.98
C GLY A 242 6.25 14.08 -7.67
N ILE A 243 6.55 13.50 -6.51
CA ILE A 243 7.88 13.07 -6.09
C ILE A 243 7.99 11.57 -6.38
N GLU A 244 9.15 11.12 -6.80
CA GLU A 244 9.44 9.71 -7.02
C GLU A 244 9.21 8.89 -5.74
N THR A 245 8.51 7.76 -5.86
CA THR A 245 8.31 6.83 -4.74
C THR A 245 9.52 5.91 -4.61
N ARG A 246 9.97 5.69 -3.39
CA ARG A 246 11.13 4.88 -3.02
C ARG A 246 10.87 4.12 -1.74
N PHE A 247 11.57 3.01 -1.55
CA PHE A 247 11.56 2.25 -0.32
C PHE A 247 12.74 2.63 0.56
N TYR A 248 12.48 2.68 1.86
CA TYR A 248 13.46 2.95 2.89
C TYR A 248 13.42 1.85 3.93
N ILE A 249 14.58 1.53 4.49
CA ILE A 249 14.76 0.60 5.59
C ILE A 249 15.57 1.26 6.69
N GLN A 250 15.20 1.00 7.95
CA GLN A 250 15.95 1.49 9.11
C GLN A 250 15.85 0.50 10.26
N GLU A 251 16.94 0.33 10.99
CA GLU A 251 16.98 -0.53 12.17
C GLU A 251 16.05 0.00 13.26
N LEU A 252 15.35 -0.92 13.93
CA LEU A 252 14.51 -0.67 15.09
C LEU A 252 15.27 -0.94 16.40
N SER A 253 14.91 -0.20 17.45
CA SER A 253 15.28 -0.57 18.80
C SER A 253 14.70 -1.93 19.18
N PRO A 254 15.28 -2.67 20.14
CA PRO A 254 14.81 -4.01 20.52
C PRO A 254 13.34 -4.08 20.96
N ASN A 255 12.74 -2.97 21.38
CA ASN A 255 11.32 -2.90 21.73
C ASN A 255 10.42 -2.44 20.58
N GLY A 256 10.96 -2.19 19.39
CA GLY A 256 10.19 -1.80 18.19
C GLY A 256 9.63 -0.37 18.20
N LEU A 257 9.93 0.44 19.20
CA LEU A 257 9.28 1.74 19.40
C LEU A 257 10.13 2.94 18.95
N GLU A 258 11.39 2.73 18.58
CA GLU A 258 12.31 3.77 18.15
C GLU A 258 13.13 3.29 16.96
N LEU A 259 13.47 4.22 16.06
CA LEU A 259 14.38 3.96 14.95
C LEU A 259 15.82 4.29 15.37
N LEU A 260 16.78 3.49 14.92
CA LEU A 260 18.20 3.61 15.18
C LEU A 260 18.95 4.04 13.92
N GLY A 261 19.85 5.01 14.04
CA GLY A 261 20.66 5.51 12.92
C GLY A 261 19.85 6.35 11.93
N GLU A 262 20.19 6.26 10.65
CA GLU A 262 19.55 7.00 9.56
C GLU A 262 18.89 6.02 8.59
N PRO A 263 17.79 6.41 7.91
CA PRO A 263 17.15 5.54 6.93
C PRO A 263 18.05 5.33 5.71
N THR A 264 18.03 4.11 5.18
CA THR A 264 18.71 3.73 3.93
C THR A 264 17.68 3.60 2.81
N ASP A 265 17.94 4.23 1.66
CA ASP A 265 17.20 4.00 0.41
C ASP A 265 17.58 2.60 -0.11
N MET A 266 16.61 1.72 -0.30
CA MET A 266 16.84 0.32 -0.69
C MET A 266 17.27 0.15 -2.15
N GLY A 267 17.25 1.22 -2.94
CA GLY A 267 17.79 1.24 -4.30
C GLY A 267 16.84 0.75 -5.38
N VAL A 268 15.63 0.27 -5.05
CA VAL A 268 14.63 -0.10 -6.06
C VAL A 268 14.22 1.13 -6.84
N ALA A 269 14.39 1.07 -8.15
CA ALA A 269 14.05 2.16 -9.05
C ALA A 269 12.59 1.99 -9.52
N ASN A 270 11.87 3.09 -9.57
CA ASN A 270 10.53 3.14 -10.12
C ASN A 270 10.60 3.49 -11.62
N ASP A 271 11.18 2.61 -12.42
CA ASP A 271 11.55 2.91 -13.82
C ASP A 271 11.01 1.91 -14.85
N THR A 272 10.34 0.84 -14.41
CA THR A 272 9.76 -0.15 -15.30
C THR A 272 8.35 0.23 -15.78
N MET A 273 7.93 -0.38 -16.89
CA MET A 273 6.64 -0.06 -17.51
C MET A 273 5.43 -0.49 -16.66
N TRP A 274 5.56 -1.53 -15.84
CA TRP A 274 4.47 -2.04 -15.03
C TRP A 274 4.28 -1.22 -13.74
N GLU A 275 5.32 -0.64 -13.17
CA GLU A 275 5.29 0.20 -11.97
C GLU A 275 4.70 1.58 -12.22
N ARG A 276 5.00 2.16 -13.37
CA ARG A 276 4.42 3.40 -13.89
C ARG A 276 4.44 4.60 -12.94
N ASN A 277 5.53 4.86 -12.28
CA ASN A 277 5.79 5.95 -11.33
C ASN A 277 5.26 5.75 -9.91
N VAL A 278 4.75 4.59 -9.55
CA VAL A 278 4.38 4.25 -8.17
C VAL A 278 4.89 2.86 -7.85
N ILE A 279 5.73 2.76 -6.84
CA ILE A 279 6.02 1.53 -6.11
C ILE A 279 5.53 1.72 -4.68
N GLU A 280 4.89 0.68 -4.10
CA GLU A 280 4.30 0.74 -2.77
C GLU A 280 4.17 -0.64 -2.11
N ALA A 281 3.73 -0.66 -0.84
CA ALA A 281 3.49 -1.89 -0.09
C ALA A 281 4.72 -2.81 0.02
N PRO A 282 5.88 -2.34 0.51
CA PRO A 282 7.05 -3.20 0.65
C PRO A 282 6.82 -4.32 1.67
N THR A 283 7.18 -5.55 1.32
CA THR A 283 7.18 -6.71 2.23
C THR A 283 8.50 -7.45 2.06
N LEU A 284 9.28 -7.56 3.13
CA LEU A 284 10.61 -8.15 3.11
C LEU A 284 10.61 -9.53 3.77
N ILE A 285 11.18 -10.52 3.10
CA ILE A 285 11.48 -11.84 3.66
C ILE A 285 12.92 -12.25 3.31
N ALA A 286 13.48 -13.18 4.08
CA ALA A 286 14.77 -13.80 3.80
C ALA A 286 14.61 -15.30 3.54
N ARG A 287 15.28 -15.82 2.51
CA ARG A 287 15.36 -17.27 2.18
C ARG A 287 16.72 -17.60 1.61
N ASP A 288 17.35 -18.62 2.16
CA ASP A 288 18.62 -19.17 1.67
C ASP A 288 19.74 -18.14 1.47
N GLY A 289 19.77 -17.11 2.36
CA GLY A 289 20.75 -16.03 2.33
C GLY A 289 20.49 -14.95 1.28
N THR A 290 19.28 -14.92 0.69
CA THR A 290 18.80 -13.88 -0.21
C THR A 290 17.63 -13.16 0.42
N TYR A 291 17.61 -11.84 0.34
CA TYR A 291 16.49 -10.99 0.74
C TYR A 291 15.58 -10.75 -0.46
N TYR A 292 14.27 -10.98 -0.27
CA TYR A 292 13.23 -10.77 -1.27
C TYR A 292 12.34 -9.64 -0.78
N LEU A 293 12.34 -8.52 -1.49
CA LEU A 293 11.48 -7.38 -1.27
C LEU A 293 10.32 -7.45 -2.25
N PHE A 294 9.17 -7.94 -1.81
CA PHE A 294 7.93 -7.89 -2.59
C PHE A 294 7.33 -6.50 -2.52
N PHE A 295 6.78 -6.03 -3.64
CA PHE A 295 6.14 -4.72 -3.70
C PHE A 295 5.06 -4.66 -4.78
N SER A 296 4.20 -3.65 -4.69
CA SER A 296 3.18 -3.39 -5.70
C SER A 296 3.57 -2.20 -6.56
N GLY A 297 3.18 -2.23 -7.82
CA GLY A 297 3.41 -1.16 -8.77
C GLY A 297 2.13 -0.65 -9.42
N ASN A 298 2.13 0.59 -9.91
CA ASN A 298 1.03 1.27 -10.59
C ASN A 298 -0.03 1.87 -9.64
N ASP A 299 -1.20 2.23 -10.16
CA ASP A 299 -2.33 2.81 -9.44
C ASP A 299 -3.23 1.69 -8.88
N PHE A 300 -3.40 1.65 -7.55
CA PHE A 300 -4.21 0.63 -6.87
C PHE A 300 -5.67 0.57 -7.35
N ALA A 301 -6.20 1.66 -7.90
CA ALA A 301 -7.54 1.72 -8.46
C ALA A 301 -7.59 1.43 -9.97
N SER A 302 -6.64 0.65 -10.49
CA SER A 302 -6.57 0.26 -11.89
C SER A 302 -6.34 -1.24 -12.08
N ALA A 303 -6.69 -1.78 -13.26
CA ALA A 303 -6.38 -3.15 -13.63
C ALA A 303 -4.88 -3.39 -13.89
N ALA A 304 -4.06 -2.35 -13.86
CA ALA A 304 -2.63 -2.45 -14.06
C ALA A 304 -1.85 -2.55 -12.74
N TYR A 305 -2.53 -2.41 -11.59
CA TYR A 305 -1.91 -2.68 -10.29
C TYR A 305 -1.49 -4.15 -10.22
N ALA A 306 -0.30 -4.40 -9.74
CA ALA A 306 0.31 -5.72 -9.80
C ALA A 306 1.38 -5.85 -8.71
N VAL A 307 1.79 -7.09 -8.40
CA VAL A 307 2.87 -7.40 -7.47
C VAL A 307 4.11 -7.87 -8.24
N GLY A 308 5.24 -7.37 -7.84
CA GLY A 308 6.56 -7.85 -8.24
C GLY A 308 7.48 -7.99 -7.05
N TYR A 309 8.75 -8.25 -7.30
CA TYR A 309 9.78 -8.31 -6.27
C TYR A 309 11.15 -7.88 -6.78
N ALA A 310 12.01 -7.54 -5.84
CA ALA A 310 13.43 -7.29 -6.05
C ALA A 310 14.25 -8.11 -5.04
N THR A 311 15.51 -8.38 -5.34
CA THR A 311 16.38 -9.20 -4.48
C THR A 311 17.66 -8.49 -4.12
N ALA A 312 18.25 -8.85 -2.97
CA ALA A 312 19.56 -8.39 -2.52
C ALA A 312 20.28 -9.47 -1.70
N GLU A 313 21.63 -9.38 -1.62
CA GLU A 313 22.46 -10.20 -0.73
C GLU A 313 22.65 -9.52 0.66
N ASP A 314 22.35 -8.23 0.78
CA ASP A 314 22.43 -7.43 2.01
C ASP A 314 21.06 -6.85 2.34
N VAL A 315 20.64 -6.92 3.60
CA VAL A 315 19.32 -6.44 4.05
C VAL A 315 19.07 -4.97 3.72
N LEU A 316 20.12 -4.16 3.70
CA LEU A 316 20.04 -2.73 3.34
C LEU A 316 20.08 -2.48 1.82
N GLY A 317 20.25 -3.52 1.01
CA GLY A 317 20.34 -3.43 -0.44
C GLY A 317 21.75 -3.11 -0.98
N PRO A 318 21.89 -2.64 -2.24
CA PRO A 318 20.79 -2.28 -3.14
C PRO A 318 20.02 -3.51 -3.63
N TYR A 319 18.71 -3.33 -3.82
CA TYR A 319 17.83 -4.36 -4.38
C TYR A 319 17.75 -4.22 -5.90
N GLU A 320 17.78 -5.36 -6.60
CA GLU A 320 17.64 -5.43 -8.05
C GLU A 320 16.30 -6.09 -8.41
N ASP A 321 15.54 -5.46 -9.32
CA ASP A 321 14.26 -5.97 -9.80
C ASP A 321 14.41 -7.31 -10.50
N ALA A 322 13.47 -8.22 -10.22
CA ALA A 322 13.41 -9.50 -10.92
C ALA A 322 12.96 -9.33 -12.37
N GLU A 323 13.58 -10.11 -13.29
CA GLU A 323 13.28 -10.04 -14.73
C GLU A 323 11.84 -10.49 -15.05
N GLU A 324 11.25 -11.38 -14.24
CA GLU A 324 9.91 -11.95 -14.41
C GLU A 324 8.77 -11.06 -13.92
N ASN A 325 9.06 -9.92 -13.30
CA ASN A 325 8.04 -9.00 -12.82
C ASN A 325 7.05 -8.53 -13.90
N PRO A 326 5.74 -8.36 -13.59
CA PRO A 326 5.11 -8.66 -12.30
C PRO A 326 4.75 -10.16 -12.15
N ILE A 327 4.79 -10.69 -10.90
CA ILE A 327 4.49 -12.08 -10.60
C ILE A 327 3.03 -12.34 -10.22
N VAL A 328 2.27 -11.28 -9.83
CA VAL A 328 0.80 -11.33 -9.64
C VAL A 328 0.20 -10.15 -10.39
N ALA A 329 -0.67 -10.41 -11.35
CA ALA A 329 -1.30 -9.39 -12.17
C ALA A 329 -2.79 -9.70 -12.37
N THR A 330 -3.55 -8.76 -12.96
CA THR A 330 -4.98 -8.96 -13.25
C THR A 330 -5.22 -10.24 -14.02
N GLU A 331 -5.96 -11.15 -13.40
CA GLU A 331 -6.54 -12.36 -14.01
C GLU A 331 -7.98 -12.54 -13.51
N ARG A 332 -8.92 -12.69 -14.46
CA ARG A 332 -10.35 -12.70 -14.12
C ARG A 332 -10.71 -13.81 -13.15
N PRO A 333 -11.50 -13.53 -12.07
CA PRO A 333 -12.21 -12.27 -11.81
C PRO A 333 -11.42 -11.22 -11.03
N ALA A 334 -10.18 -11.52 -10.55
CA ALA A 334 -9.33 -10.60 -9.82
C ALA A 334 -8.85 -9.46 -10.71
N GLY A 335 -9.05 -8.22 -10.30
CA GLY A 335 -8.60 -7.02 -10.99
C GLY A 335 -7.68 -6.19 -10.12
N GLY A 336 -6.49 -5.81 -10.63
CA GLY A 336 -5.54 -4.99 -9.90
C GLY A 336 -5.13 -5.58 -8.54
N PRO A 337 -4.59 -6.82 -8.50
CA PRO A 337 -4.11 -7.42 -7.25
C PRO A 337 -2.88 -6.67 -6.74
N GLY A 338 -2.80 -6.49 -5.42
CA GLY A 338 -1.63 -5.86 -4.83
C GLY A 338 -1.77 -5.57 -3.35
N HIS A 339 -0.82 -4.82 -2.82
CA HIS A 339 -0.62 -4.55 -1.40
C HIS A 339 -0.57 -5.85 -0.61
N GLN A 340 0.47 -6.60 -0.87
CA GLN A 340 0.66 -7.97 -0.40
C GLN A 340 1.33 -8.01 0.97
N SER A 341 1.12 -9.12 1.68
CA SER A 341 1.98 -9.61 2.75
C SER A 341 2.25 -11.10 2.56
N VAL A 342 3.26 -11.63 3.22
CA VAL A 342 3.66 -13.04 3.13
C VAL A 342 3.55 -13.66 4.51
N VAL A 343 2.99 -14.86 4.58
CA VAL A 343 2.83 -15.66 5.81
C VAL A 343 3.19 -17.11 5.53
N GLU A 344 3.67 -17.83 6.54
CA GLU A 344 3.91 -19.28 6.50
C GLU A 344 2.73 -20.01 7.11
N ASP A 345 2.34 -21.14 6.51
CA ASP A 345 1.43 -22.08 7.14
C ASP A 345 2.17 -23.05 8.08
N GLU A 346 1.47 -24.04 8.66
CA GLU A 346 2.03 -24.95 9.64
C GLU A 346 3.11 -25.92 9.07
N ASP A 347 3.07 -26.19 7.77
CA ASP A 347 4.10 -26.98 7.08
C ASP A 347 5.31 -26.13 6.63
N GLY A 348 5.24 -24.80 6.79
CA GLY A 348 6.25 -23.82 6.36
C GLY A 348 6.18 -23.46 4.88
N ASP A 349 5.04 -23.76 4.25
CA ASP A 349 4.74 -23.29 2.91
C ASP A 349 4.40 -21.79 2.94
N LEU A 350 4.89 -21.04 1.95
CA LEU A 350 4.64 -19.60 1.88
C LEU A 350 3.32 -19.30 1.17
N TRP A 351 2.55 -18.40 1.77
CA TRP A 351 1.34 -17.84 1.20
C TRP A 351 1.47 -16.35 1.06
N ILE A 352 1.11 -15.83 -0.13
CA ILE A 352 1.01 -14.40 -0.38
C ILE A 352 -0.45 -13.98 -0.20
N THR A 353 -0.70 -13.03 0.69
CA THR A 353 -2.01 -12.40 0.86
C THR A 353 -1.99 -11.05 0.17
N TYR A 354 -3.07 -10.65 -0.46
CA TYR A 354 -3.18 -9.38 -1.15
C TYR A 354 -4.65 -8.96 -1.31
N HIS A 355 -4.90 -7.71 -1.65
CA HIS A 355 -6.24 -7.34 -2.05
C HIS A 355 -6.41 -7.38 -3.58
N ALA A 356 -7.63 -7.63 -4.04
CA ALA A 356 -8.01 -7.45 -5.43
C ALA A 356 -9.45 -6.94 -5.56
N TRP A 357 -9.70 -6.16 -6.61
CA TRP A 357 -11.04 -5.77 -7.03
C TRP A 357 -11.70 -6.91 -7.83
N ASP A 358 -13.03 -6.91 -7.90
CA ASP A 358 -13.69 -7.57 -9.03
C ASP A 358 -13.35 -6.77 -10.31
N VAL A 359 -12.79 -7.43 -11.30
CA VAL A 359 -12.30 -6.79 -12.54
C VAL A 359 -13.40 -6.01 -13.29
N SER A 360 -14.68 -6.30 -13.03
CA SER A 360 -15.83 -5.56 -13.59
C SER A 360 -16.18 -4.30 -12.81
N HIS A 361 -15.62 -4.11 -11.60
CA HIS A 361 -15.92 -3.03 -10.67
C HIS A 361 -14.66 -2.47 -9.99
N ILE A 362 -13.61 -2.16 -10.76
CA ILE A 362 -12.38 -1.58 -10.23
C ILE A 362 -12.63 -0.14 -9.77
N GLY A 363 -12.26 0.16 -8.52
CA GLY A 363 -12.37 1.48 -7.90
C GLY A 363 -13.69 1.69 -7.14
N TYR A 364 -13.61 2.39 -6.02
CA TYR A 364 -14.77 2.71 -5.16
C TYR A 364 -15.86 3.50 -5.88
N GLN A 365 -15.47 4.41 -6.79
CA GLN A 365 -16.41 5.19 -7.61
C GLN A 365 -17.26 4.32 -8.55
N ASN A 366 -16.84 3.09 -8.81
CA ASN A 366 -17.56 2.11 -9.63
C ASN A 366 -18.29 1.07 -8.76
N GLY A 367 -18.39 1.29 -7.45
CA GLY A 367 -19.01 0.38 -6.49
C GLY A 367 -18.17 -0.87 -6.19
N GLY A 368 -16.87 -0.82 -6.50
CA GLY A 368 -15.93 -1.90 -6.19
C GLY A 368 -15.57 -1.95 -4.70
N ARG A 369 -15.04 -3.08 -4.29
CA ARG A 369 -14.41 -3.34 -3.00
C ARG A 369 -13.12 -4.11 -3.21
N ARG A 370 -12.15 -3.92 -2.32
CA ARG A 370 -10.88 -4.66 -2.32
C ARG A 370 -11.01 -5.87 -1.41
N ALA A 371 -11.35 -7.01 -1.99
CA ALA A 371 -11.48 -8.27 -1.27
C ALA A 371 -10.10 -8.87 -0.99
N MET A 372 -9.93 -9.60 0.12
CA MET A 372 -8.69 -10.28 0.45
C MET A 372 -8.60 -11.64 -0.25
N TRP A 373 -7.46 -11.87 -0.89
CA TRP A 373 -7.09 -13.08 -1.61
C TRP A 373 -5.83 -13.68 -1.00
N ILE A 374 -5.68 -14.99 -1.13
CA ILE A 374 -4.43 -15.71 -0.82
C ILE A 374 -4.09 -16.67 -1.95
N ASP A 375 -2.82 -16.79 -2.28
CA ASP A 375 -2.32 -17.79 -3.23
C ASP A 375 -0.94 -18.29 -2.76
N ARG A 376 -0.55 -19.47 -3.24
CA ARG A 376 0.72 -20.07 -2.87
C ARG A 376 1.89 -19.32 -3.48
N LEU A 377 2.87 -18.94 -2.65
CA LEU A 377 4.14 -18.35 -3.05
C LEU A 377 5.22 -19.42 -3.02
N ILE A 378 5.93 -19.58 -4.13
CA ILE A 378 6.99 -20.56 -4.27
C ILE A 378 8.30 -19.83 -4.53
N ILE A 379 9.34 -20.15 -3.77
CA ILE A 379 10.70 -19.64 -4.00
C ILE A 379 11.61 -20.84 -4.27
N GLU A 380 12.06 -20.96 -5.51
CA GLU A 380 12.93 -22.05 -5.96
C GLU A 380 14.08 -21.49 -6.81
N ASP A 381 15.30 -21.96 -6.54
CA ASP A 381 16.51 -21.55 -7.29
C ASP A 381 16.70 -20.03 -7.39
N GLY A 382 16.28 -19.28 -6.33
CA GLY A 382 16.41 -17.82 -6.26
C GLY A 382 15.28 -17.05 -6.97
N THR A 383 14.28 -17.74 -7.51
CA THR A 383 13.14 -17.14 -8.23
C THR A 383 11.86 -17.31 -7.43
N ALA A 384 11.09 -16.23 -7.26
CA ALA A 384 9.77 -16.24 -6.63
C ALA A 384 8.67 -16.28 -7.70
N THR A 385 7.72 -17.20 -7.51
CA THR A 385 6.53 -17.34 -8.36
C THR A 385 5.28 -17.50 -7.50
N VAL A 386 4.12 -17.10 -8.05
CA VAL A 386 2.82 -17.23 -7.37
C VAL A 386 1.88 -18.06 -8.23
N GLU A 387 1.23 -19.05 -7.63
CA GLU A 387 0.21 -19.86 -8.30
C GLU A 387 -1.15 -19.12 -8.26
N GLY A 388 -1.21 -17.94 -8.88
CA GLY A 388 -2.41 -17.08 -8.84
C GLY A 388 -2.34 -15.84 -9.74
N PRO A 389 -3.41 -14.99 -9.71
CA PRO A 389 -4.63 -15.06 -8.87
C PRO A 389 -5.55 -16.23 -9.21
N THR A 390 -5.87 -17.09 -8.24
CA THR A 390 -6.71 -18.28 -8.45
C THR A 390 -8.09 -18.11 -7.83
N ALA A 391 -9.11 -17.95 -8.66
CA ALA A 391 -10.50 -17.80 -8.21
C ALA A 391 -11.23 -19.13 -8.01
N GLY A 392 -10.77 -20.19 -8.67
CA GLY A 392 -11.35 -21.52 -8.58
C GLY A 392 -10.88 -22.31 -7.38
N PRO A 393 -11.39 -23.55 -7.18
CA PRO A 393 -10.89 -24.41 -6.14
C PRO A 393 -9.40 -24.68 -6.28
N GLN A 394 -8.69 -24.54 -5.18
CA GLN A 394 -7.25 -24.80 -5.04
C GLN A 394 -6.97 -25.46 -3.69
N PRO A 395 -5.85 -26.19 -3.51
CA PRO A 395 -5.51 -26.80 -2.24
C PRO A 395 -5.47 -25.75 -1.11
N ALA A 396 -6.07 -26.08 0.03
CA ALA A 396 -6.04 -25.22 1.20
C ALA A 396 -4.64 -25.25 1.85
N PRO A 397 -4.25 -24.16 2.56
CA PRO A 397 -3.11 -24.18 3.47
C PRO A 397 -3.25 -25.32 4.49
N GLU A 398 -2.14 -25.88 4.96
CA GLU A 398 -2.19 -26.82 6.07
C GLU A 398 -2.58 -26.08 7.36
N ALA A 399 -3.63 -26.59 8.00
CA ALA A 399 -4.12 -26.07 9.28
C ALA A 399 -3.52 -26.84 10.45
N PRO A 400 -3.37 -26.22 11.65
CA PRO A 400 -2.78 -26.83 12.84
C PRO A 400 -3.54 -28.05 13.37
#